data_77f545ecb6a818577450089fe802dfbb
#
_entry.id   77f545ecb6a818577450089fe802dfbb
#
_cell.length_a   1.000
_cell.length_b   1.000
_cell.length_c   1.000
_cell.angle_alpha   90.00
_cell.angle_beta   90.00
_cell.angle_gamma   90.00
#
_symmetry.space_group_name_H-M   'P 1'
#
loop_
_entity.id
_entity.type
_entity.pdbx_description
1 polymer ?
#
loop_
_entity_poly.entity_id
_entity_poly.type
_entity_poly.pdbx_seq_one_letter_code
_entity_poly.pdbx_strand_id
1 'polypeptide(L)'
;IEKYYPRLNPVDFHTNKKVIDEVAIVPSKRLRNKIAGFTTHLMRRIQRGPVRGISFKLQEEERERKDQYVPEVSALDPSVAPLEIDPDTEEMIHSLGFDNLPVTVTAPVTSQQMPERKGRHVPGAGRR
;
A
#
# COMPACT_ATOMS: atom_id res chain seq x y z
N ILE A 1 17.23 15.77 -0.95
CA ILE A 1 16.75 14.41 -0.66
C ILE A 1 16.67 13.62 -1.97
N GLU A 2 16.02 14.12 -2.99
CA GLU A 2 15.83 13.41 -4.27
C GLU A 2 17.13 12.94 -4.90
N LYS A 3 18.17 13.79 -4.86
CA LYS A 3 19.49 13.49 -5.43
C LYS A 3 20.37 12.61 -4.54
N TYR A 4 20.30 12.80 -3.22
CA TYR A 4 21.20 12.17 -2.26
C TYR A 4 20.53 11.15 -1.34
N TYR A 5 19.34 10.68 -1.70
CA TYR A 5 18.57 9.72 -0.91
C TYR A 5 19.39 8.52 -0.40
N PRO A 6 20.24 7.86 -1.21
CA PRO A 6 21.00 6.70 -0.74
C PRO A 6 22.05 7.02 0.34
N ARG A 7 22.48 8.28 0.44
CA ARG A 7 23.50 8.72 1.41
C ARG A 7 22.90 9.26 2.70
N LEU A 8 21.62 9.61 2.69
CA LEU A 8 20.92 10.17 3.84
C LEU A 8 20.36 9.07 4.73
N ASN A 9 20.34 9.33 6.04
CA ASN A 9 19.82 8.36 7.01
C ASN A 9 18.58 8.92 7.73
N PRO A 10 17.47 8.17 7.82
CA PRO A 10 16.28 8.62 8.53
C PRO A 10 16.44 8.67 10.06
N VAL A 11 17.46 8.02 10.60
CA VAL A 11 17.67 7.93 12.05
C VAL A 11 18.83 8.83 12.51
N ASP A 12 19.89 8.94 11.71
CA ASP A 12 21.11 9.60 12.11
C ASP A 12 21.23 11.05 11.61
N PHE A 13 20.97 11.98 12.53
CA PHE A 13 21.16 13.41 12.30
C PHE A 13 22.63 13.80 12.05
N HIS A 14 23.59 13.12 12.68
CA HIS A 14 25.01 13.46 12.54
C HIS A 14 25.54 13.08 11.16
N THR A 15 25.12 11.95 10.62
CA THR A 15 25.44 11.56 9.25
C THR A 15 24.83 12.55 8.24
N ASN A 16 23.59 12.96 8.43
CA ASN A 16 22.95 13.94 7.56
C ASN A 16 23.62 15.30 7.57
N LYS A 17 24.13 15.76 8.73
CA LYS A 17 24.96 16.99 8.80
C LYS A 17 26.21 16.89 7.93
N LYS A 18 26.93 15.77 8.01
CA LYS A 18 28.15 15.55 7.22
C LYS A 18 27.84 15.55 5.73
N VAL A 19 26.79 14.87 5.32
CA VAL A 19 26.35 14.85 3.91
C VAL A 19 26.02 16.27 3.42
N ILE A 20 25.34 17.08 4.24
CA ILE A 20 25.01 18.46 3.88
C ILE A 20 26.27 19.31 3.74
N ASP A 21 27.24 19.15 4.63
CA ASP A 21 28.53 19.88 4.56
C ASP A 21 29.31 19.54 3.28
N GLU A 22 29.17 18.32 2.76
CA GLU A 22 29.84 17.89 1.52
C GLU A 22 29.13 18.41 0.25
N VAL A 23 27.81 18.50 0.26
CA VAL A 23 27.02 18.77 -0.94
C VAL A 23 26.58 20.22 -1.07
N ALA A 24 26.65 21.02 0.00
CA ALA A 24 26.17 22.39 0.03
C ALA A 24 27.08 23.30 0.87
N ILE A 25 27.27 24.51 0.40
CA ILE A 25 27.95 25.58 1.16
C ILE A 25 26.92 26.28 2.04
N VAL A 26 26.97 26.05 3.35
CA VAL A 26 26.05 26.66 4.30
C VAL A 26 26.83 27.67 5.18
N PRO A 27 26.47 28.96 5.17
CA PRO A 27 27.27 30.01 5.82
C PRO A 27 27.25 29.93 7.34
N SER A 28 26.29 29.28 7.98
CA SER A 28 26.22 29.17 9.43
C SER A 28 25.93 27.78 9.94
N LYS A 29 26.58 27.41 11.03
CA LYS A 29 26.35 26.14 11.75
C LYS A 29 24.88 25.97 12.17
N ARG A 30 24.23 27.05 12.59
CA ARG A 30 22.81 27.03 13.00
C ARG A 30 21.89 26.67 11.82
N LEU A 31 22.14 27.27 10.67
CA LEU A 31 21.35 26.98 9.46
C LEU A 31 21.56 25.54 8.99
N ARG A 32 22.80 25.07 8.94
CA ARG A 32 23.11 23.68 8.61
C ARG A 32 22.39 22.69 9.53
N ASN A 33 22.39 22.95 10.83
CA ASN A 33 21.71 22.08 11.80
C ASN A 33 20.18 22.07 11.58
N LYS A 34 19.57 23.21 11.25
CA LYS A 34 18.15 23.29 10.91
C LYS A 34 17.82 22.50 9.65
N ILE A 35 18.63 22.63 8.61
CA ILE A 35 18.47 21.89 7.36
C ILE A 35 18.60 20.39 7.62
N ALA A 36 19.63 19.97 8.36
CA ALA A 36 19.84 18.56 8.69
C ALA A 36 18.70 17.97 9.52
N GLY A 37 18.18 18.72 10.48
CA GLY A 37 17.02 18.30 11.26
C GLY A 37 15.76 18.12 10.43
N PHE A 38 15.48 19.06 9.54
CA PHE A 38 14.34 18.97 8.63
C PHE A 38 14.48 17.83 7.61
N THR A 39 15.69 17.66 7.07
CA THR A 39 16.01 16.53 6.17
C THR A 39 15.78 15.19 6.87
N THR A 40 16.28 15.04 8.10
CA THR A 40 16.07 13.81 8.88
C THR A 40 14.58 13.56 9.15
N HIS A 41 13.83 14.61 9.45
CA HIS A 41 12.37 14.50 9.64
C HIS A 41 11.66 14.08 8.36
N LEU A 42 12.02 14.65 7.22
CA LEU A 42 11.46 14.25 5.92
C LEU A 42 11.82 12.79 5.56
N MET A 43 13.06 12.36 5.83
CA MET A 43 13.49 10.98 5.60
C MET A 43 12.65 9.98 6.42
N ARG A 44 12.31 10.30 7.67
CA ARG A 44 11.41 9.49 8.49
C ARG A 44 9.99 9.44 7.91
N ARG A 45 9.49 10.54 7.37
CA ARG A 45 8.18 10.57 6.71
C ARG A 45 8.17 9.73 5.44
N ILE A 46 9.22 9.79 4.64
CA ILE A 46 9.37 8.99 3.43
C ILE A 46 9.41 7.49 3.75
N GLN A 47 10.07 7.12 4.85
CA GLN A 47 10.11 5.73 5.31
C GLN A 47 8.71 5.17 5.68
N ARG A 48 7.82 6.02 6.18
CA ARG A 48 6.43 5.62 6.51
C ARG A 48 5.52 5.52 5.28
N GLY A 49 5.84 6.25 4.22
CA GLY A 49 5.06 6.30 3.01
C GLY A 49 5.43 7.48 2.11
N PRO A 50 4.82 7.60 0.93
CA PRO A 50 5.09 8.68 -0.01
C PRO A 50 4.81 10.05 0.62
N VAL A 51 5.70 11.01 0.38
CA VAL A 51 5.54 12.40 0.83
C VAL A 51 5.20 13.26 -0.38
N ARG A 52 4.18 14.11 -0.27
CA ARG A 52 3.79 15.02 -1.33
C ARG A 52 4.94 16.00 -1.64
N GLY A 53 5.25 16.17 -2.93
CA GLY A 53 6.29 17.06 -3.42
C GLY A 53 7.71 16.50 -3.40
N ILE A 54 7.92 15.29 -2.88
CA ILE A 54 9.20 14.59 -2.93
C ILE A 54 9.04 13.31 -3.71
N SER A 55 9.70 13.24 -4.86
CA SER A 55 9.74 12.05 -5.72
C SER A 55 11.17 11.80 -6.15
N PHE A 56 11.65 10.58 -5.97
CA PHE A 56 12.96 10.17 -6.43
C PHE A 56 12.85 8.91 -7.31
N LYS A 57 13.84 8.70 -8.15
CA LYS A 57 13.84 7.66 -9.19
C LYS A 57 13.46 6.28 -8.67
N LEU A 58 13.97 5.89 -7.50
CA LEU A 58 13.69 4.59 -6.89
C LEU A 58 12.19 4.39 -6.58
N GLN A 59 11.51 5.45 -6.09
CA GLN A 59 10.05 5.38 -5.83
C GLN A 59 9.26 5.23 -7.12
N GLU A 60 9.65 5.93 -8.18
CA GLU A 60 8.98 5.85 -9.49
C GLU A 60 9.17 4.47 -10.11
N GLU A 61 10.37 3.93 -10.06
CA GLU A 61 10.65 2.57 -10.54
C GLU A 61 9.86 1.50 -9.76
N GLU A 62 9.72 1.65 -8.44
CA GLU A 62 8.91 0.74 -7.62
C GLU A 62 7.42 0.84 -7.95
N ARG A 63 6.92 2.06 -8.18
CA ARG A 63 5.52 2.29 -8.59
C ARG A 63 5.23 1.67 -9.94
N GLU A 64 6.09 1.90 -10.94
CA GLU A 64 5.96 1.30 -12.27
C GLU A 64 5.99 -0.23 -12.21
N ARG A 65 6.87 -0.80 -11.39
CA ARG A 65 6.94 -2.25 -11.18
C ARG A 65 5.65 -2.81 -10.59
N LYS A 66 5.04 -2.12 -9.63
CA LYS A 66 3.75 -2.50 -9.03
C LYS A 66 2.60 -2.37 -10.03
N ASP A 67 2.57 -1.29 -10.82
CA ASP A 67 1.52 -1.06 -11.82
C ASP A 67 1.56 -2.09 -12.96
N GLN A 68 2.74 -2.56 -13.32
CA GLN A 68 2.95 -3.57 -14.36
C GLN A 68 2.95 -5.00 -13.82
N TYR A 69 2.74 -5.19 -12.53
CA TYR A 69 2.73 -6.51 -11.93
C TYR A 69 1.53 -7.33 -12.40
N VAL A 70 1.83 -8.41 -13.09
CA VAL A 70 0.86 -9.44 -13.46
C VAL A 70 1.28 -10.73 -12.77
N PRO A 71 0.47 -11.31 -11.88
CA PRO A 71 0.80 -12.57 -11.23
C PRO A 71 0.89 -13.71 -12.25
N GLU A 72 1.81 -14.63 -12.06
CA GLU A 72 1.98 -15.81 -12.94
C GLU A 72 0.74 -16.70 -12.93
N VAL A 73 0.10 -16.83 -11.76
CA VAL A 73 -1.15 -17.56 -11.58
C VAL A 73 -2.28 -16.57 -11.39
N SER A 74 -3.29 -16.63 -12.25
CA SER A 74 -4.49 -15.79 -12.15
C SER A 74 -5.26 -16.10 -10.86
N ALA A 75 -5.81 -15.07 -10.20
CA ALA A 75 -6.73 -15.26 -9.08
C ALA A 75 -8.05 -15.96 -9.48
N LEU A 76 -8.36 -15.94 -10.77
CA LEU A 76 -9.54 -16.58 -11.35
C LEU A 76 -9.22 -17.96 -11.99
N ASP A 77 -8.01 -18.48 -11.76
CA ASP A 77 -7.61 -19.77 -12.31
C ASP A 77 -8.33 -20.90 -11.56
N PRO A 78 -9.19 -21.68 -12.25
CA PRO A 78 -9.95 -22.76 -11.63
C PRO A 78 -9.07 -23.93 -11.16
N SER A 79 -7.79 -23.99 -11.57
CA SER A 79 -6.85 -25.01 -11.09
C SER A 79 -6.42 -24.76 -9.63
N VAL A 80 -6.49 -23.52 -9.14
CA VAL A 80 -6.12 -23.16 -7.76
C VAL A 80 -7.31 -23.30 -6.82
N ALA A 81 -8.47 -22.79 -7.21
CA ALA A 81 -9.71 -22.92 -6.46
C ALA A 81 -10.90 -22.90 -7.43
N PRO A 82 -11.88 -23.81 -7.30
CA PRO A 82 -13.07 -23.77 -8.13
C PRO A 82 -13.80 -22.44 -7.90
N LEU A 83 -14.39 -21.91 -8.98
CA LEU A 83 -15.20 -20.69 -8.90
C LEU A 83 -16.52 -20.99 -8.18
N GLU A 84 -16.83 -20.21 -7.16
CA GLU A 84 -18.09 -20.30 -6.45
C GLU A 84 -19.15 -19.47 -7.17
N ILE A 85 -20.26 -20.10 -7.51
CA ILE A 85 -21.40 -19.48 -8.19
C ILE A 85 -22.69 -19.73 -7.44
N ASP A 86 -23.69 -18.89 -7.68
CA ASP A 86 -25.05 -19.08 -7.20
C ASP A 86 -25.86 -20.02 -8.12
N PRO A 87 -26.98 -20.62 -7.65
CA PRO A 87 -27.78 -21.56 -8.44
C PRO A 87 -28.43 -20.92 -9.69
N ASP A 88 -28.78 -19.65 -9.64
CA ASP A 88 -29.34 -18.93 -10.79
C ASP A 88 -28.31 -18.79 -11.93
N THR A 89 -27.03 -18.54 -11.54
CA THR A 89 -25.93 -18.51 -12.48
C THR A 89 -25.61 -19.89 -13.05
N GLU A 90 -25.76 -20.97 -12.28
CA GLU A 90 -25.65 -22.36 -12.77
C GLU A 90 -26.66 -22.64 -13.85
N GLU A 91 -27.95 -22.33 -13.61
CA GLU A 91 -29.01 -22.52 -14.62
C GLU A 91 -28.74 -21.71 -15.89
N MET A 92 -28.24 -20.48 -15.76
CA MET A 92 -27.85 -19.66 -16.90
C MET A 92 -26.70 -20.31 -17.71
N ILE A 93 -25.70 -20.85 -17.05
CA ILE A 93 -24.55 -21.51 -17.68
C ILE A 93 -25.04 -22.76 -18.44
N HIS A 94 -25.90 -23.56 -17.83
CA HIS A 94 -26.51 -24.73 -18.49
C HIS A 94 -27.37 -24.34 -19.72
N SER A 95 -28.14 -23.27 -19.63
CA SER A 95 -28.91 -22.75 -20.76
C SER A 95 -28.05 -22.28 -21.93
N LEU A 96 -26.83 -21.86 -21.66
CA LEU A 96 -25.83 -21.48 -22.66
C LEU A 96 -25.03 -22.67 -23.23
N GLY A 97 -25.26 -23.89 -22.70
CA GLY A 97 -24.61 -25.12 -23.17
C GLY A 97 -23.19 -25.37 -22.61
N PHE A 98 -22.85 -24.76 -21.46
CA PHE A 98 -21.56 -24.98 -20.80
C PHE A 98 -21.68 -25.90 -19.57
N ASP A 99 -21.91 -27.20 -19.78
CA ASP A 99 -22.19 -28.17 -18.72
C ASP A 99 -20.95 -28.64 -17.94
N ASN A 100 -19.73 -28.47 -18.46
CA ASN A 100 -18.52 -29.06 -17.90
C ASN A 100 -17.54 -28.02 -17.34
N LEU A 101 -18.03 -26.98 -16.67
CA LEU A 101 -17.17 -26.01 -16.03
C LEU A 101 -16.80 -26.43 -14.59
N PRO A 102 -15.55 -26.21 -14.14
CA PRO A 102 -15.12 -26.49 -12.78
C PRO A 102 -15.63 -25.43 -11.81
N VAL A 103 -16.93 -25.43 -11.52
CA VAL A 103 -17.60 -24.48 -10.65
C VAL A 103 -18.20 -25.19 -9.43
N THR A 104 -18.32 -24.48 -8.32
CA THR A 104 -18.96 -24.94 -7.10
C THR A 104 -20.18 -24.07 -6.82
N VAL A 105 -21.33 -24.68 -6.70
CA VAL A 105 -22.60 -23.96 -6.44
C VAL A 105 -22.71 -23.70 -4.93
N THR A 106 -22.86 -22.46 -4.54
CA THR A 106 -23.04 -22.03 -3.16
C THR A 106 -24.33 -21.22 -3.02
N ALA A 107 -25.01 -21.38 -1.87
CA ALA A 107 -26.19 -20.56 -1.61
C ALA A 107 -25.82 -19.07 -1.48
N PRO A 108 -26.60 -18.16 -2.07
CA PRO A 108 -26.31 -16.73 -1.98
C PRO A 108 -26.38 -16.24 -0.52
N VAL A 109 -25.39 -15.43 -0.11
CA VAL A 109 -25.38 -14.83 1.22
C VAL A 109 -26.43 -13.72 1.27
N THR A 110 -27.59 -14.02 1.85
CA THR A 110 -28.64 -13.03 2.05
C THR A 110 -28.26 -12.08 3.20
N SER A 111 -28.77 -10.84 3.16
CA SER A 111 -28.53 -9.83 4.19
C SER A 111 -28.90 -10.26 5.62
N GLN A 112 -29.79 -11.26 5.75
CA GLN A 112 -30.20 -11.86 7.02
C GLN A 112 -29.13 -12.78 7.64
N GLN A 113 -28.17 -13.27 6.83
CA GLN A 113 -27.07 -14.13 7.30
C GLN A 113 -25.79 -13.35 7.60
N MET A 114 -25.75 -12.05 7.33
CA MET A 114 -24.61 -11.23 7.73
C MET A 114 -24.59 -11.11 9.26
N PRO A 115 -23.51 -11.50 9.94
CA PRO A 115 -23.38 -11.29 11.37
C PRO A 115 -23.52 -9.80 11.65
N GLU A 116 -24.41 -9.43 12.60
CA GLU A 116 -24.54 -8.05 13.06
C GLU A 116 -23.15 -7.49 13.37
N ARG A 117 -22.74 -6.45 12.64
CA ARG A 117 -21.52 -5.72 12.95
C ARG A 117 -21.72 -5.14 14.35
N LYS A 118 -21.17 -5.78 15.39
CA LYS A 118 -21.09 -5.23 16.73
C LYS A 118 -20.55 -3.81 16.60
N GLY A 119 -21.37 -2.83 16.95
CA GLY A 119 -21.03 -1.41 16.89
C GLY A 119 -19.68 -1.19 17.55
N ARG A 120 -18.80 -0.47 16.85
CA ARG A 120 -17.45 -0.17 17.33
C ARG A 120 -17.62 0.58 18.66
N HIS A 121 -17.28 -0.08 19.77
CA HIS A 121 -17.25 0.56 21.08
C HIS A 121 -16.19 1.68 21.04
N VAL A 122 -16.64 2.93 21.10
CA VAL A 122 -15.75 4.09 21.22
C VAL A 122 -15.54 4.34 22.70
N PRO A 123 -14.33 4.07 23.25
CA PRO A 123 -14.05 4.38 24.65
C PRO A 123 -14.16 5.89 24.87
N GLY A 124 -14.99 6.31 25.82
CA GLY A 124 -15.18 7.72 26.17
C GLY A 124 -16.45 8.40 25.67
N ALA A 125 -17.30 7.77 24.88
CA ALA A 125 -18.64 8.27 24.60
C ALA A 125 -19.54 8.05 25.83
N GLY A 126 -19.53 9.02 26.74
CA GLY A 126 -20.36 9.01 27.96
C GLY A 126 -21.84 8.89 27.60
N ARG A 127 -22.56 8.04 28.33
CA ARG A 127 -24.03 8.04 28.37
C ARG A 127 -24.51 9.39 28.84
N ARG A 128 -25.24 10.12 28.03
CA ARG A 128 -26.14 11.17 28.50
C ARG A 128 -27.50 10.55 28.82
#